data_4035bdda902b6ad64ab2896acb9cdc91
#
_entry.id   4035bdda902b6ad64ab2896acb9cdc91
#
_cell.length_a   1.000
_cell.length_b   1.000
_cell.length_c   1.000
_cell.angle_alpha   90.00
_cell.angle_beta   90.00
_cell.angle_gamma   90.00
#
_symmetry.space_group_name_H-M   'P 1'
#
loop_
_entity.id
_entity.type
_entity.pdbx_description
1 polymer ?
#
loop_
_entity_poly.entity_id
_entity_poly.type
_entity_poly.pdbx_seq_one_letter_code
_entity_poly.pdbx_strand_id
1 'polypeptide(L)'
;MITNETSCDIHDVTRAASELVAAGCSIGMAHIPDGMERLRFGSIVSAYADEIIQAVDEGVISAWEGLQQIGAEHAELISKSLFYTQNGINILAGGAQIKAGVVVTGASWGVGVIPGALLVSHGANNIAEGAANIITAQTCLPLKDLFGAAIRRYLGIATAAIWRTTQQT
;
A
#
# COMPACT_ATOMS: atom_id res chain seq x y z
N MET A 1 -24.18 11.10 37.37
CA MET A 1 -23.04 10.54 36.63
C MET A 1 -22.83 11.46 35.45
N ILE A 2 -21.88 12.37 35.52
CA ILE A 2 -21.53 13.27 34.44
C ILE A 2 -20.56 12.46 33.58
N THR A 3 -21.04 11.92 32.47
CA THR A 3 -20.18 11.40 31.43
C THR A 3 -19.37 12.58 30.91
N ASN A 4 -18.08 12.54 31.16
CA ASN A 4 -17.10 13.45 30.59
C ASN A 4 -16.99 13.11 29.08
N GLU A 5 -18.01 13.48 28.31
CA GLU A 5 -17.89 13.60 26.87
C GLU A 5 -16.88 14.72 26.67
N THR A 6 -15.63 14.32 26.39
CA THR A 6 -14.65 15.24 25.83
C THR A 6 -15.36 15.91 24.66
N SER A 7 -15.63 17.22 24.78
CA SER A 7 -16.36 17.97 23.78
C SER A 7 -15.51 18.00 22.51
N CYS A 8 -15.74 17.01 21.65
CA CYS A 8 -15.17 16.96 20.32
C CYS A 8 -15.81 18.08 19.51
N ASP A 9 -15.02 18.96 18.93
CA ASP A 9 -15.48 20.08 18.15
C ASP A 9 -15.00 19.99 16.69
N ILE A 10 -15.45 20.94 15.88
CA ILE A 10 -15.07 21.01 14.45
C ILE A 10 -13.56 21.17 14.25
N HIS A 11 -12.84 21.75 15.21
CA HIS A 11 -11.39 21.91 15.12
C HIS A 11 -10.66 20.55 15.24
N ASP A 12 -11.18 19.65 16.07
CA ASP A 12 -10.63 18.29 16.18
C ASP A 12 -10.82 17.51 14.89
N VAL A 13 -11.99 17.64 14.25
CA VAL A 13 -12.29 17.04 12.95
C VAL A 13 -11.39 17.61 11.86
N THR A 14 -11.23 18.94 11.80
CA THR A 14 -10.35 19.60 10.83
C THR A 14 -8.89 19.20 10.99
N ARG A 15 -8.42 19.04 12.22
CA ARG A 15 -7.07 18.54 12.51
C ARG A 15 -6.88 17.12 12.00
N ALA A 16 -7.80 16.20 12.36
CA ALA A 16 -7.74 14.82 11.90
C ALA A 16 -7.82 14.70 10.37
N ALA A 17 -8.65 15.52 9.72
CA ALA A 17 -8.75 15.62 8.27
C ALA A 17 -7.41 16.04 7.65
N SER A 18 -6.73 17.03 8.24
CA SER A 18 -5.42 17.48 7.79
C SER A 18 -4.36 16.38 7.91
N GLU A 19 -4.40 15.59 8.99
CA GLU A 19 -3.52 14.44 9.20
C GLU A 19 -3.78 13.34 8.16
N LEU A 20 -5.06 13.05 7.83
CA LEU A 20 -5.42 12.11 6.78
C LEU A 20 -4.89 12.56 5.41
N VAL A 21 -5.05 13.83 5.05
CA VAL A 21 -4.53 14.38 3.78
C VAL A 21 -3.00 14.29 3.73
N ALA A 22 -2.32 14.63 4.82
CA ALA A 22 -0.86 14.54 4.91
C ALA A 22 -0.37 13.09 4.76
N ALA A 23 -1.05 12.13 5.39
CA ALA A 23 -0.78 10.71 5.23
C ALA A 23 -1.01 10.25 3.77
N GLY A 24 -2.12 10.66 3.16
CA GLY A 24 -2.42 10.40 1.75
C GLY A 24 -1.34 10.93 0.81
N CYS A 25 -0.89 12.16 1.01
CA CYS A 25 0.21 12.73 0.22
C CYS A 25 1.50 11.93 0.38
N SER A 26 1.86 11.54 1.60
CA SER A 26 3.07 10.77 1.89
C SER A 26 3.03 9.39 1.24
N ILE A 27 1.90 8.70 1.35
CA ILE A 27 1.65 7.39 0.73
C ILE A 27 1.67 7.53 -0.80
N GLY A 28 1.02 8.55 -1.35
CA GLY A 28 1.03 8.83 -2.77
C GLY A 28 2.44 9.03 -3.32
N MET A 29 3.28 9.77 -2.61
CA MET A 29 4.69 9.96 -3.00
C MET A 29 5.50 8.67 -2.94
N ALA A 30 5.26 7.83 -1.95
CA ALA A 30 6.00 6.59 -1.76
C ALA A 30 5.62 5.49 -2.76
N HIS A 31 4.35 5.42 -3.16
CA HIS A 31 3.80 4.27 -3.88
C HIS A 31 3.26 4.58 -5.28
N ILE A 32 3.02 5.84 -5.63
CA ILE A 32 2.49 6.24 -6.94
C ILE A 32 3.57 6.98 -7.74
N PRO A 33 4.26 6.31 -8.69
CA PRO A 33 5.33 6.94 -9.46
C PRO A 33 4.82 7.97 -10.47
N ASP A 34 3.62 7.78 -11.01
CA ASP A 34 3.01 8.70 -11.96
C ASP A 34 2.51 9.97 -11.26
N GLY A 35 2.98 11.13 -11.71
CA GLY A 35 2.66 12.43 -11.10
C GLY A 35 1.18 12.80 -11.21
N MET A 36 0.52 12.47 -12.33
CA MET A 36 -0.90 12.78 -12.54
C MET A 36 -1.79 11.90 -11.66
N GLU A 37 -1.49 10.61 -11.57
CA GLU A 37 -2.22 9.68 -10.71
C GLU A 37 -2.02 10.03 -9.24
N ARG A 38 -0.84 10.49 -8.85
CA ARG A 38 -0.55 10.96 -7.50
C ARG A 38 -1.37 12.21 -7.14
N LEU A 39 -1.45 13.18 -8.05
CA LEU A 39 -2.30 14.37 -7.86
C LEU A 39 -3.77 13.99 -7.76
N ARG A 40 -4.24 13.09 -8.61
CA ARG A 40 -5.60 12.57 -8.58
C ARG A 40 -5.91 11.86 -7.26
N PHE A 41 -5.00 11.02 -6.80
CA PHE A 41 -5.12 10.35 -5.51
C PHE A 41 -5.21 11.36 -4.36
N GLY A 42 -4.28 12.34 -4.32
CA GLY A 42 -4.30 13.41 -3.32
C GLY A 42 -5.60 14.22 -3.34
N SER A 43 -6.13 14.53 -4.54
CA SER A 43 -7.41 15.28 -4.67
C SER A 43 -8.60 14.49 -4.13
N ILE A 44 -8.61 13.16 -4.29
CA ILE A 44 -9.69 12.30 -3.77
C ILE A 44 -9.65 12.25 -2.24
N VAL A 45 -8.46 12.07 -1.65
CA VAL A 45 -8.31 12.07 -0.19
C VAL A 45 -8.71 13.42 0.40
N SER A 46 -8.32 14.52 -0.25
CA SER A 46 -8.70 15.88 0.16
C SER A 46 -10.21 16.10 0.06
N ALA A 47 -10.83 15.71 -1.06
CA ALA A 47 -12.27 15.86 -1.26
C ALA A 47 -13.08 15.07 -0.21
N TYR A 48 -12.64 13.86 0.14
CA TYR A 48 -13.27 13.10 1.21
C TYR A 48 -13.16 13.80 2.58
N ALA A 49 -11.97 14.30 2.90
CA ALA A 49 -11.75 15.03 4.15
C ALA A 49 -12.62 16.30 4.23
N ASP A 50 -12.73 17.06 3.13
CA ASP A 50 -13.55 18.25 3.04
C ASP A 50 -15.04 17.91 3.17
N GLU A 51 -15.52 16.82 2.57
CA GLU A 51 -16.91 16.34 2.69
C GLU A 51 -17.30 16.06 4.14
N ILE A 52 -16.42 15.41 4.90
CA ILE A 52 -16.66 15.13 6.32
C ILE A 52 -16.70 16.43 7.15
N ILE A 53 -15.75 17.35 6.91
CA ILE A 53 -15.74 18.65 7.58
C ILE A 53 -17.04 19.40 7.30
N GLN A 54 -17.49 19.45 6.05
CA GLN A 54 -18.72 20.10 5.65
C GLN A 54 -19.94 19.44 6.31
N ALA A 55 -20.02 18.12 6.33
CA ALA A 55 -21.13 17.41 6.96
C ALA A 55 -21.23 17.67 8.47
N VAL A 56 -20.10 17.89 9.14
CA VAL A 56 -20.08 18.30 10.56
C VAL A 56 -20.48 19.76 10.72
N ASP A 57 -19.98 20.66 9.88
CA ASP A 57 -20.29 22.08 9.94
C ASP A 57 -21.78 22.35 9.66
N GLU A 58 -22.38 21.61 8.74
CA GLU A 58 -23.81 21.66 8.42
C GLU A 58 -24.69 20.94 9.48
N GLY A 59 -24.09 20.26 10.45
CA GLY A 59 -24.79 19.50 11.48
C GLY A 59 -25.48 18.22 10.99
N VAL A 60 -25.09 17.71 9.83
CA VAL A 60 -25.58 16.43 9.27
C VAL A 60 -25.08 15.25 10.09
N ILE A 61 -23.83 15.31 10.53
CA ILE A 61 -23.21 14.36 11.46
C ILE A 61 -22.60 15.12 12.65
N SER A 62 -22.46 14.44 13.78
CA SER A 62 -21.76 15.01 14.94
C SER A 62 -20.25 15.07 14.71
N ALA A 63 -19.55 15.97 15.41
CA ALA A 63 -18.09 16.04 15.37
C ALA A 63 -17.43 14.72 15.77
N TRP A 64 -18.02 13.99 16.70
CA TRP A 64 -17.55 12.67 17.10
C TRP A 64 -17.65 11.64 15.97
N GLU A 65 -18.77 11.60 15.27
CA GLU A 65 -18.97 10.72 14.11
C GLU A 65 -17.99 11.07 12.98
N GLY A 66 -17.81 12.35 12.70
CA GLY A 66 -16.82 12.83 11.73
C GLY A 66 -15.39 12.39 12.08
N LEU A 67 -15.02 12.52 13.37
CA LEU A 67 -13.71 12.08 13.85
C LEU A 67 -13.51 10.58 13.73
N GLN A 68 -14.56 9.79 14.03
CA GLN A 68 -14.51 8.33 13.86
C GLN A 68 -14.35 7.92 12.39
N GLN A 69 -15.07 8.57 11.47
CA GLN A 69 -14.97 8.26 10.03
C GLN A 69 -13.57 8.58 9.49
N ILE A 70 -13.03 9.77 9.80
CA ILE A 70 -11.67 10.13 9.39
C ILE A 70 -10.63 9.20 10.01
N GLY A 71 -10.77 8.86 11.29
CA GLY A 71 -9.85 7.96 11.99
C GLY A 71 -9.86 6.55 11.40
N ALA A 72 -11.03 6.02 11.04
CA ALA A 72 -11.17 4.72 10.40
C ALA A 72 -10.50 4.70 9.01
N GLU A 73 -10.75 5.72 8.19
CA GLU A 73 -10.13 5.85 6.85
C GLU A 73 -8.61 6.00 6.95
N HIS A 74 -8.13 6.81 7.89
CA HIS A 74 -6.70 6.98 8.13
C HIS A 74 -6.03 5.64 8.51
N ALA A 75 -6.62 4.90 9.44
CA ALA A 75 -6.10 3.60 9.85
C ALA A 75 -6.10 2.58 8.69
N GLU A 76 -7.15 2.57 7.88
CA GLU A 76 -7.26 1.71 6.70
C GLU A 76 -6.22 2.07 5.64
N LEU A 77 -6.02 3.35 5.38
CA LEU A 77 -5.03 3.86 4.43
C LEU A 77 -3.61 3.43 4.82
N ILE A 78 -3.24 3.60 6.10
CA ILE A 78 -1.93 3.17 6.62
C ILE A 78 -1.79 1.64 6.56
N SER A 79 -2.80 0.90 7.00
CA SER A 79 -2.79 -0.56 6.99
C SER A 79 -2.58 -1.12 5.59
N LYS A 80 -3.30 -0.59 4.60
CA LYS A 80 -3.13 -0.98 3.19
C LYS A 80 -1.75 -0.63 2.65
N SER A 81 -1.26 0.57 2.96
CA SER A 81 0.09 0.98 2.55
C SER A 81 1.16 0.02 3.08
N LEU A 82 1.10 -0.33 4.37
CA LEU A 82 2.02 -1.29 4.99
C LEU A 82 1.91 -2.68 4.36
N PHE A 83 0.68 -3.15 4.13
CA PHE A 83 0.44 -4.44 3.49
C PHE A 83 1.09 -4.53 2.10
N TYR A 84 0.87 -3.53 1.25
CA TYR A 84 1.45 -3.51 -0.09
C TYR A 84 2.97 -3.34 -0.07
N THR A 85 3.50 -2.52 0.85
CA THR A 85 4.93 -2.37 1.05
C THR A 85 5.58 -3.70 1.44
N GLN A 86 5.03 -4.40 2.41
CA GLN A 86 5.56 -5.66 2.90
C GLN A 86 5.56 -6.76 1.83
N ASN A 87 4.44 -6.90 1.10
CA ASN A 87 4.36 -7.89 0.02
C ASN A 87 5.26 -7.52 -1.17
N GLY A 88 5.41 -6.23 -1.48
CA GLY A 88 6.37 -5.76 -2.48
C GLY A 88 7.81 -6.06 -2.10
N ILE A 89 8.20 -5.85 -0.84
CA ILE A 89 9.52 -6.21 -0.31
C ILE A 89 9.75 -7.72 -0.41
N ASN A 90 8.75 -8.55 -0.08
CA ASN A 90 8.86 -10.00 -0.20
C ASN A 90 9.13 -10.45 -1.64
N ILE A 91 8.46 -9.85 -2.61
CA ILE A 91 8.69 -10.14 -4.03
C ILE A 91 10.12 -9.74 -4.45
N LEU A 92 10.58 -8.55 -4.07
CA LEU A 92 11.92 -8.08 -4.40
C LEU A 92 13.00 -8.93 -3.73
N ALA A 93 12.84 -9.25 -2.44
CA ALA A 93 13.74 -10.11 -1.70
C ALA A 93 13.79 -11.52 -2.30
N GLY A 94 12.63 -12.05 -2.70
CA GLY A 94 12.54 -13.33 -3.40
C GLY A 94 13.32 -13.34 -4.71
N GLY A 95 13.21 -12.28 -5.51
CA GLY A 95 14.00 -12.11 -6.73
C GLY A 95 15.52 -12.08 -6.47
N ALA A 96 15.94 -11.34 -5.44
CA ALA A 96 17.34 -11.30 -5.03
C ALA A 96 17.85 -12.67 -4.55
N GLN A 97 17.04 -13.42 -3.80
CA GLN A 97 17.38 -14.78 -3.35
C GLN A 97 17.52 -15.77 -4.51
N ILE A 98 16.63 -15.71 -5.50
CA ILE A 98 16.76 -16.54 -6.71
C ILE A 98 18.07 -16.23 -7.42
N LYS A 99 18.37 -14.96 -7.64
CA LYS A 99 19.61 -14.52 -8.29
C LYS A 99 20.85 -15.00 -7.53
N ALA A 100 20.88 -14.84 -6.21
CA ALA A 100 21.96 -15.33 -5.36
C ALA A 100 22.08 -16.86 -5.42
N GLY A 101 20.96 -17.59 -5.38
CA GLY A 101 20.93 -19.05 -5.47
C GLY A 101 21.50 -19.58 -6.78
N VAL A 102 21.16 -18.96 -7.91
CA VAL A 102 21.71 -19.30 -9.22
C VAL A 102 23.22 -19.07 -9.25
N VAL A 103 23.70 -17.94 -8.73
CA VAL A 103 25.15 -17.66 -8.68
C VAL A 103 25.89 -18.68 -7.80
N VAL A 104 25.36 -18.99 -6.60
CA VAL A 104 25.96 -19.98 -5.70
C VAL A 104 26.02 -21.38 -6.33
N THR A 105 24.94 -21.78 -7.02
CA THR A 105 24.90 -23.06 -7.73
C THR A 105 25.92 -23.11 -8.86
N GLY A 106 26.02 -22.05 -9.65
CA GLY A 106 26.90 -22.02 -10.84
C GLY A 106 28.39 -21.84 -10.51
N ALA A 107 28.73 -21.07 -9.46
CA ALA A 107 30.09 -20.72 -9.12
C ALA A 107 30.81 -21.74 -8.24
N SER A 108 30.13 -22.72 -7.64
CA SER A 108 30.65 -23.55 -6.53
C SER A 108 31.09 -24.96 -6.90
N TRP A 109 31.26 -25.28 -8.21
CA TRP A 109 31.75 -26.60 -8.65
C TRP A 109 31.03 -27.81 -8.02
N GLY A 110 29.71 -27.66 -7.81
CA GLY A 110 28.83 -28.70 -7.25
C GLY A 110 28.57 -28.64 -5.74
N VAL A 111 29.45 -28.03 -4.95
CA VAL A 111 29.26 -27.93 -3.47
C VAL A 111 28.10 -27.00 -3.11
N GLY A 112 27.83 -25.97 -3.92
CA GLY A 112 26.78 -25.00 -3.71
C GLY A 112 25.42 -25.37 -4.28
N VAL A 113 25.25 -26.57 -4.86
CA VAL A 113 23.96 -26.96 -5.48
C VAL A 113 22.84 -27.02 -4.44
N ILE A 114 23.07 -27.59 -3.27
CA ILE A 114 22.05 -27.71 -2.21
C ILE A 114 21.71 -26.35 -1.64
N PRO A 115 22.65 -25.48 -1.14
CA PRO A 115 22.31 -24.17 -0.62
C PRO A 115 21.78 -23.25 -1.70
N GLY A 116 22.27 -23.32 -2.93
CA GLY A 116 21.73 -22.55 -4.05
C GLY A 116 20.29 -22.91 -4.40
N ALA A 117 19.97 -24.20 -4.45
CA ALA A 117 18.60 -24.68 -4.68
C ALA A 117 17.63 -24.25 -3.55
N LEU A 118 18.08 -24.26 -2.30
CA LEU A 118 17.29 -23.75 -1.18
C LEU A 118 17.00 -22.25 -1.32
N LEU A 119 18.00 -21.44 -1.70
CA LEU A 119 17.81 -20.01 -1.94
C LEU A 119 16.81 -19.75 -3.07
N VAL A 120 16.92 -20.49 -4.18
CA VAL A 120 15.97 -20.39 -5.31
C VAL A 120 14.56 -20.78 -4.87
N SER A 121 14.40 -21.87 -4.12
CA SER A 121 13.11 -22.33 -3.62
C SER A 121 12.47 -21.32 -2.67
N HIS A 122 13.23 -20.79 -1.70
CA HIS A 122 12.74 -19.75 -0.80
C HIS A 122 12.38 -18.47 -1.53
N GLY A 123 13.20 -18.04 -2.49
CA GLY A 123 12.93 -16.86 -3.31
C GLY A 123 11.66 -17.02 -4.13
N ALA A 124 11.44 -18.17 -4.75
CA ALA A 124 10.23 -18.45 -5.50
C ALA A 124 8.98 -18.47 -4.60
N ASN A 125 9.08 -19.04 -3.39
CA ASN A 125 7.98 -19.01 -2.43
C ASN A 125 7.63 -17.58 -1.99
N ASN A 126 8.62 -16.76 -1.68
CA ASN A 126 8.40 -15.35 -1.28
C ASN A 126 7.73 -14.54 -2.39
N ILE A 127 8.11 -14.78 -3.65
CA ILE A 127 7.45 -14.13 -4.80
C ILE A 127 6.01 -14.61 -4.93
N ALA A 128 5.79 -15.92 -4.88
CA ALA A 128 4.47 -16.51 -5.03
C ALA A 128 3.52 -16.05 -3.92
N GLU A 129 3.97 -16.04 -2.68
CA GLU A 129 3.18 -15.59 -1.53
C GLU A 129 2.89 -14.09 -1.60
N GLY A 130 3.89 -13.25 -1.86
CA GLY A 130 3.70 -11.80 -1.99
C GLY A 130 2.75 -11.45 -3.13
N ALA A 131 2.88 -12.11 -4.28
CA ALA A 131 2.00 -11.91 -5.43
C ALA A 131 0.57 -12.40 -5.13
N ALA A 132 0.42 -13.59 -4.55
CA ALA A 132 -0.89 -14.14 -4.18
C ALA A 132 -1.62 -13.23 -3.19
N ASN A 133 -0.93 -12.73 -2.17
CA ASN A 133 -1.50 -11.80 -1.19
C ASN A 133 -2.02 -10.53 -1.85
N ILE A 134 -1.24 -9.92 -2.75
CA ILE A 134 -1.64 -8.71 -3.47
C ILE A 134 -2.86 -8.98 -4.35
N ILE A 135 -2.87 -10.08 -5.11
CA ILE A 135 -3.98 -10.46 -6.00
C ILE A 135 -5.24 -10.74 -5.18
N THR A 136 -5.12 -11.49 -4.08
CA THR A 136 -6.26 -11.83 -3.22
C THR A 136 -6.83 -10.58 -2.54
N ALA A 137 -5.99 -9.68 -2.04
CA ALA A 137 -6.44 -8.42 -1.46
C ALA A 137 -7.21 -7.56 -2.48
N GLN A 138 -6.79 -7.54 -3.74
CA GLN A 138 -7.51 -6.83 -4.81
C GLN A 138 -8.90 -7.43 -5.11
N THR A 139 -9.08 -8.74 -4.91
CA THR A 139 -10.37 -9.41 -5.18
C THR A 139 -11.33 -9.32 -4.00
N CYS A 140 -10.84 -9.24 -2.77
CA CYS A 140 -11.66 -9.26 -1.55
C CYS A 140 -12.08 -7.88 -1.04
N LEU A 141 -11.49 -6.79 -1.56
CA LEU A 141 -11.79 -5.44 -1.08
C LEU A 141 -12.72 -4.72 -2.05
N PRO A 142 -13.87 -4.20 -1.58
CA PRO A 142 -14.80 -3.42 -2.41
C PRO A 142 -14.26 -2.04 -2.83
N LEU A 143 -13.04 -1.71 -2.48
CA LEU A 143 -12.35 -0.48 -2.92
C LEU A 143 -11.96 -0.60 -4.39
N LYS A 144 -12.96 -0.79 -5.24
CA LYS A 144 -12.79 -1.01 -6.69
C LYS A 144 -12.19 0.19 -7.42
N ASP A 145 -12.22 1.38 -6.85
CA ASP A 145 -12.08 2.56 -7.68
C ASP A 145 -10.88 3.47 -7.35
N LEU A 146 -10.33 3.48 -6.14
CA LEU A 146 -9.25 4.39 -5.78
C LEU A 146 -7.83 3.79 -5.89
N PHE A 147 -7.60 2.68 -5.21
CA PHE A 147 -6.29 2.04 -5.18
C PHE A 147 -6.08 1.02 -6.32
N GLY A 148 -7.15 0.35 -6.74
CA GLY A 148 -7.07 -0.76 -7.68
C GLY A 148 -6.53 -0.37 -9.07
N ALA A 149 -6.78 0.84 -9.55
CA ALA A 149 -6.28 1.28 -10.86
C ALA A 149 -4.81 1.72 -10.80
N ALA A 150 -4.41 2.44 -9.75
CA ALA A 150 -3.03 2.90 -9.56
C ALA A 150 -2.09 1.71 -9.29
N ILE A 151 -2.51 0.77 -8.45
CA ILE A 151 -1.70 -0.41 -8.10
C ILE A 151 -1.64 -1.42 -9.24
N ARG A 152 -2.73 -1.65 -10.00
CA ARG A 152 -2.67 -2.50 -11.20
C ARG A 152 -1.70 -1.96 -12.24
N ARG A 153 -1.64 -0.65 -12.43
CA ARG A 153 -0.65 -0.03 -13.32
C ARG A 153 0.77 -0.19 -12.80
N TYR A 154 0.96 -0.01 -11.49
CA TYR A 154 2.28 -0.16 -10.86
C TYR A 154 2.80 -1.61 -10.93
N LEU A 155 1.97 -2.60 -10.61
CA LEU A 155 2.32 -4.01 -10.74
C LEU A 155 2.55 -4.41 -12.21
N GLY A 156 1.76 -3.88 -13.14
CA GLY A 156 1.97 -4.09 -14.58
C GLY A 156 3.30 -3.50 -15.06
N ILE A 157 3.72 -2.35 -14.55
CA ILE A 157 5.01 -1.72 -14.88
C ILE A 157 6.15 -2.47 -14.20
N ALA A 158 6.00 -2.88 -12.95
CA ALA A 158 7.03 -3.64 -12.22
C ALA A 158 7.27 -5.02 -12.84
N THR A 159 6.22 -5.75 -13.20
CA THR A 159 6.33 -7.02 -13.92
C THR A 159 6.92 -6.84 -15.31
N ALA A 160 6.53 -5.81 -16.06
CA ALA A 160 7.10 -5.52 -17.37
C ALA A 160 8.58 -5.08 -17.31
N ALA A 161 9.00 -4.41 -16.23
CA ALA A 161 10.40 -4.07 -16.00
C ALA A 161 11.25 -5.31 -15.68
N ILE A 162 10.74 -6.21 -14.83
CA ILE A 162 11.40 -7.48 -14.50
C ILE A 162 11.54 -8.35 -15.77
N TRP A 163 10.48 -8.46 -16.59
CA TRP A 163 10.53 -9.19 -17.86
C TRP A 163 11.56 -8.63 -18.84
N ARG A 164 11.67 -7.31 -18.97
CA ARG A 164 12.68 -6.67 -19.86
C ARG A 164 14.10 -6.94 -19.40
N THR A 165 14.36 -6.95 -18.10
CA THR A 165 15.69 -7.20 -17.55
C THR A 165 16.13 -8.66 -17.74
N THR A 166 15.16 -9.60 -17.72
CA THR A 166 15.43 -11.03 -17.90
C THR A 166 15.67 -11.42 -19.37
N GLN A 167 15.24 -10.60 -20.33
CA GLN A 167 15.48 -10.86 -21.76
C GLN A 167 16.79 -10.24 -22.29
N GLN A 168 17.48 -9.43 -21.50
CA GLN A 168 18.75 -8.78 -21.90
C GLN A 168 19.99 -9.47 -21.33
N THR A 169 19.82 -10.58 -20.60
CA THR A 169 20.90 -11.48 -20.13
C THR A 169 20.80 -12.83 -20.79
#